data_817a09cc4b85ea664c9615417f6e37cf
#
_entry.id   817a09cc4b85ea664c9615417f6e37cf
#
_cell.length_a   1.000
_cell.length_b   1.000
_cell.length_c   1.000
_cell.angle_alpha   90.00
_cell.angle_beta   90.00
_cell.angle_gamma   90.00
#
_symmetry.space_group_name_H-M   'P 1'
#
loop_
_entity.id
_entity.type
_entity.pdbx_description
1 polymer ?
#
loop_
_entity_poly.entity_id
_entity_poly.type
_entity_poly.pdbx_seq_one_letter_code
_entity_poly.pdbx_strand_id
1 'polypeptide(L)'
;MYAFVKFLVRCYFRLFFNLKIEGRKNIPKGETVIYASNHRSYYDPPLVGCGSRGKLCFMAKEELFEKKLFAWLIRTLGAFPVSRGKGDTGVIDTAVEKLNKRSLMIFPEGTRSKDGKVGRGHTGAALISARSGKRIVPVGVVYEGKLKFRTKVTLKYGEPIDPAEYAEVCDTPNPRQLVKLKKRYMADIKLLVEGEPEPLPEVAETVTEDKENE
;
A
#
# COMPACT_ATOMS: atom_id res chain seq x y z
N MET A 1 -16.35 13.55 12.24
CA MET A 1 -15.98 14.14 10.93
C MET A 1 -15.37 13.13 9.96
N TYR A 2 -14.27 12.41 10.27
CA TYR A 2 -13.66 11.42 9.35
C TYR A 2 -14.65 10.36 8.83
N ALA A 3 -15.41 9.72 9.71
CA ALA A 3 -16.37 8.67 9.33
C ALA A 3 -17.47 9.20 8.38
N PHE A 4 -17.95 10.40 8.62
CA PHE A 4 -18.94 11.06 7.78
C PHE A 4 -18.39 11.38 6.39
N VAL A 5 -17.20 11.99 6.31
CA VAL A 5 -16.54 12.28 5.02
C VAL A 5 -16.23 10.98 4.27
N LYS A 6 -15.73 9.94 4.96
CA LYS A 6 -15.51 8.62 4.37
C LYS A 6 -16.80 8.00 3.83
N PHE A 7 -17.92 8.16 4.54
CA PHE A 7 -19.24 7.70 4.09
C PHE A 7 -19.67 8.42 2.81
N LEU A 8 -19.59 9.75 2.77
CA LEU A 8 -19.93 10.54 1.58
C LEU A 8 -19.08 10.15 0.37
N VAL A 9 -17.76 10.03 0.57
CA VAL A 9 -16.82 9.58 -0.47
C VAL A 9 -17.22 8.19 -0.98
N ARG A 10 -17.56 7.27 -0.08
CA ARG A 10 -18.02 5.92 -0.46
C ARG A 10 -19.32 5.94 -1.25
N CYS A 11 -20.30 6.76 -0.85
CA CYS A 11 -21.54 6.93 -1.60
C CYS A 11 -21.29 7.51 -3.00
N TYR A 12 -20.45 8.56 -3.09
CA TYR A 12 -20.05 9.15 -4.35
C TYR A 12 -19.41 8.11 -5.28
N PHE A 13 -18.42 7.35 -4.80
CA PHE A 13 -17.73 6.36 -5.62
C PHE A 13 -18.61 5.15 -6.00
N ARG A 14 -19.56 4.77 -5.15
CA ARG A 14 -20.54 3.74 -5.51
C ARG A 14 -21.53 4.21 -6.58
N LEU A 15 -21.91 5.49 -6.53
CA LEU A 15 -22.78 6.07 -7.55
C LEU A 15 -22.02 6.31 -8.86
N PHE A 16 -20.82 6.85 -8.77
CA PHE A 16 -20.03 7.23 -9.94
C PHE A 16 -19.41 6.03 -10.66
N PHE A 17 -18.98 5.01 -9.91
CA PHE A 17 -18.42 3.76 -10.44
C PHE A 17 -19.30 2.56 -10.07
N ASN A 18 -19.24 1.50 -10.89
CA ASN A 18 -19.72 0.20 -10.47
C ASN A 18 -18.65 -0.48 -9.62
N LEU A 19 -18.65 -0.12 -8.30
CA LEU A 19 -17.59 -0.49 -7.36
C LEU A 19 -17.85 -1.86 -6.74
N LYS A 20 -16.97 -2.82 -7.01
CA LYS A 20 -16.90 -4.14 -6.36
C LYS A 20 -15.75 -4.17 -5.37
N ILE A 21 -15.95 -4.79 -4.20
CA ILE A 21 -14.91 -4.96 -3.18
C ILE A 21 -14.80 -6.44 -2.85
N GLU A 22 -13.61 -7.01 -3.06
CA GLU A 22 -13.26 -8.41 -2.82
C GLU A 22 -12.19 -8.52 -1.72
N GLY A 23 -12.14 -9.66 -1.03
CA GLY A 23 -11.12 -9.94 -0.04
C GLY A 23 -11.17 -9.06 1.22
N ARG A 24 -12.22 -8.26 1.45
CA ARG A 24 -12.31 -7.38 2.62
C ARG A 24 -12.25 -8.13 3.95
N LYS A 25 -12.57 -9.42 3.95
CA LYS A 25 -12.45 -10.30 5.13
C LYS A 25 -11.00 -10.47 5.58
N ASN A 26 -10.06 -10.43 4.65
CA ASN A 26 -8.63 -10.58 4.86
C ASN A 26 -8.02 -9.42 5.66
N ILE A 27 -8.67 -8.25 5.65
CA ILE A 27 -8.18 -7.10 6.40
C ILE A 27 -8.34 -7.37 7.90
N PRO A 28 -7.24 -7.36 8.69
CA PRO A 28 -7.28 -7.56 10.13
C PRO A 28 -8.24 -6.60 10.84
N LYS A 29 -8.89 -7.07 11.90
CA LYS A 29 -9.81 -6.28 12.72
C LYS A 29 -9.09 -5.79 13.97
N GLY A 30 -9.35 -4.55 14.38
CA GLY A 30 -8.85 -4.00 15.65
C GLY A 30 -7.39 -3.53 15.63
N GLU A 31 -6.68 -3.68 14.52
CA GLU A 31 -5.30 -3.25 14.38
C GLU A 31 -5.09 -2.31 13.18
N THR A 32 -3.98 -1.62 13.19
CA THR A 32 -3.51 -0.80 12.07
C THR A 32 -2.63 -1.65 11.15
N VAL A 33 -2.77 -1.43 9.83
CA VAL A 33 -2.03 -2.15 8.79
C VAL A 33 -1.49 -1.17 7.74
N ILE A 34 -0.61 -1.65 6.89
CA ILE A 34 -0.12 -0.92 5.72
C ILE A 34 -0.85 -1.47 4.49
N TYR A 35 -1.69 -0.66 3.86
CA TYR A 35 -2.28 -0.98 2.56
C TYR A 35 -1.29 -0.60 1.47
N ALA A 36 -0.68 -1.59 0.82
CA ALA A 36 0.21 -1.39 -0.33
C ALA A 36 -0.58 -1.65 -1.61
N SER A 37 -0.72 -0.65 -2.47
CA SER A 37 -1.58 -0.72 -3.66
C SER A 37 -0.85 -0.31 -4.93
N ASN A 38 -1.26 -0.86 -6.09
CA ASN A 38 -0.91 -0.31 -7.39
C ASN A 38 -1.47 1.11 -7.56
N HIS A 39 -0.87 1.89 -8.46
CA HIS A 39 -1.26 3.29 -8.67
C HIS A 39 -1.46 3.61 -10.15
N ARG A 40 -2.70 3.92 -10.56
CA ARG A 40 -3.08 4.31 -11.93
C ARG A 40 -3.72 5.68 -12.02
N SER A 41 -4.44 6.10 -10.98
CA SER A 41 -5.31 7.25 -11.02
C SER A 41 -5.28 8.08 -9.74
N TYR A 42 -5.65 9.34 -9.84
CA TYR A 42 -5.96 10.18 -8.68
C TYR A 42 -7.16 9.66 -7.86
N TYR A 43 -7.96 8.77 -8.43
CA TYR A 43 -9.08 8.13 -7.71
C TYR A 43 -8.66 6.95 -6.83
N ASP A 44 -7.43 6.41 -6.99
CA ASP A 44 -7.00 5.24 -6.22
C ASP A 44 -7.00 5.48 -4.70
N PRO A 45 -6.48 6.61 -4.17
CA PRO A 45 -6.49 6.84 -2.73
C PRO A 45 -7.90 6.81 -2.12
N PRO A 46 -8.88 7.57 -2.61
CA PRO A 46 -10.24 7.49 -2.06
C PRO A 46 -10.91 6.14 -2.32
N LEU A 47 -10.64 5.46 -3.44
CA LEU A 47 -11.18 4.13 -3.71
C LEU A 47 -10.67 3.09 -2.70
N VAL A 48 -9.35 3.00 -2.48
CA VAL A 48 -8.77 2.13 -1.44
C VAL A 48 -9.37 2.48 -0.07
N GLY A 49 -9.54 3.77 0.21
CA GLY A 49 -10.21 4.25 1.41
C GLY A 49 -11.64 3.72 1.58
N CYS A 50 -12.40 3.54 0.50
CA CYS A 50 -13.77 3.03 0.56
C CYS A 50 -13.86 1.59 1.08
N GLY A 51 -12.88 0.74 0.74
CA GLY A 51 -12.85 -0.67 1.17
C GLY A 51 -12.12 -0.91 2.48
N SER A 52 -11.19 -0.03 2.86
CA SER A 52 -10.34 -0.18 4.05
C SER A 52 -11.10 -0.22 5.37
N ARG A 53 -10.49 -0.82 6.40
CA ARG A 53 -10.96 -0.75 7.79
C ARG A 53 -10.30 0.41 8.53
N GLY A 54 -10.96 0.93 9.56
CA GLY A 54 -10.42 1.97 10.43
C GLY A 54 -10.18 3.33 9.75
N LYS A 55 -9.36 4.14 10.40
CA LYS A 55 -8.91 5.44 9.91
C LYS A 55 -7.62 5.25 9.09
N LEU A 56 -7.51 5.97 7.97
CA LEU A 56 -6.32 5.95 7.13
C LEU A 56 -5.44 7.18 7.36
N CYS A 57 -4.15 7.02 7.08
CA CYS A 57 -3.25 8.11 6.72
C CYS A 57 -2.53 7.75 5.40
N PHE A 58 -2.07 8.75 4.67
CA PHE A 58 -1.36 8.55 3.41
C PHE A 58 -0.46 9.74 3.08
N MET A 59 0.61 9.44 2.37
CA MET A 59 1.56 10.42 1.89
C MET A 59 0.98 11.16 0.69
N ALA A 60 1.03 12.47 0.69
CA ALA A 60 0.60 13.30 -0.42
C ALA A 60 1.65 14.37 -0.73
N LYS A 61 1.78 14.74 -1.99
CA LYS A 61 2.72 15.80 -2.42
C LYS A 61 2.43 17.11 -1.69
N GLU A 62 3.48 17.81 -1.27
CA GLU A 62 3.40 19.06 -0.54
C GLU A 62 2.57 20.12 -1.28
N GLU A 63 2.68 20.19 -2.61
CA GLU A 63 1.94 21.14 -3.45
C GLU A 63 0.40 20.97 -3.36
N LEU A 64 -0.07 19.77 -2.97
CA LEU A 64 -1.51 19.55 -2.77
C LEU A 64 -2.07 20.26 -1.54
N PHE A 65 -1.19 20.73 -0.65
CA PHE A 65 -1.59 21.44 0.56
C PHE A 65 -1.60 22.99 0.40
N GLU A 66 -1.24 23.53 -0.75
CA GLU A 66 -1.26 24.97 -1.05
C GLU A 66 -2.69 25.53 -1.10
N LYS A 67 -3.65 24.74 -1.63
CA LYS A 67 -5.05 25.16 -1.71
C LYS A 67 -5.77 24.87 -0.40
N LYS A 68 -6.05 25.89 0.40
CA LYS A 68 -6.58 25.79 1.79
C LYS A 68 -7.76 24.83 1.94
N LEU A 69 -8.79 24.95 1.09
CA LEU A 69 -10.00 24.09 1.17
C LEU A 69 -9.68 22.61 0.85
N PHE A 70 -8.88 22.39 -0.19
CA PHE A 70 -8.45 21.05 -0.58
C PHE A 70 -7.50 20.45 0.47
N ALA A 71 -6.57 21.25 0.98
CA ALA A 71 -5.67 20.85 2.07
C ALA A 71 -6.46 20.44 3.32
N TRP A 72 -7.48 21.20 3.70
CA TRP A 72 -8.35 20.85 4.80
C TRP A 72 -9.05 19.51 4.57
N LEU A 73 -9.61 19.28 3.38
CA LEU A 73 -10.27 18.03 3.01
C LEU A 73 -9.32 16.84 3.11
N ILE A 74 -8.16 16.90 2.45
CA ILE A 74 -7.22 15.77 2.43
C ILE A 74 -6.58 15.51 3.80
N ARG A 75 -6.30 16.56 4.60
CA ARG A 75 -5.85 16.42 6.01
C ARG A 75 -6.90 15.72 6.87
N THR A 76 -8.19 16.07 6.70
CA THR A 76 -9.29 15.39 7.37
C THR A 76 -9.33 13.89 7.03
N LEU A 77 -9.02 13.55 5.79
CA LEU A 77 -8.90 12.15 5.33
C LEU A 77 -7.61 11.47 5.76
N GLY A 78 -6.68 12.21 6.36
CA GLY A 78 -5.43 11.66 6.91
C GLY A 78 -4.21 11.85 6.04
N ALA A 79 -4.26 12.70 5.02
CA ALA A 79 -3.07 13.05 4.24
C ALA A 79 -2.05 13.79 5.08
N PHE A 80 -0.77 13.49 4.87
CA PHE A 80 0.34 14.28 5.38
C PHE A 80 1.33 14.60 4.26
N PRO A 81 1.94 15.80 4.28
CA PRO A 81 2.81 16.25 3.21
C PRO A 81 4.12 15.48 3.19
N VAL A 82 4.64 15.23 1.99
CA VAL A 82 5.97 14.68 1.75
C VAL A 82 6.64 15.42 0.60
N SER A 83 7.89 15.82 0.81
CA SER A 83 8.76 16.36 -0.23
C SER A 83 9.44 15.20 -0.96
N ARG A 84 9.21 15.07 -2.26
CA ARG A 84 9.81 14.00 -3.06
C ARG A 84 11.28 14.34 -3.40
N GLY A 85 12.15 13.35 -3.36
CA GLY A 85 13.51 13.46 -3.91
C GLY A 85 14.63 13.77 -2.91
N LYS A 86 14.34 13.98 -1.63
CA LYS A 86 15.39 14.31 -0.64
C LYS A 86 15.80 13.16 0.28
N GLY A 87 15.45 11.91 -0.02
CA GLY A 87 15.81 10.78 0.86
C GLY A 87 15.37 11.01 2.32
N ASP A 88 14.23 11.66 2.52
CA ASP A 88 13.78 12.19 3.80
C ASP A 88 13.44 11.03 4.77
N THR A 89 14.39 10.69 5.62
CA THR A 89 14.19 9.69 6.69
C THR A 89 13.05 10.10 7.61
N GLY A 90 12.80 11.38 7.79
CA GLY A 90 11.71 11.92 8.61
C GLY A 90 10.31 11.52 8.12
N VAL A 91 10.16 11.26 6.82
CA VAL A 91 8.90 10.74 6.26
C VAL A 91 8.61 9.32 6.75
N ILE A 92 9.65 8.49 6.83
CA ILE A 92 9.52 7.11 7.34
C ILE A 92 9.15 7.14 8.83
N ASP A 93 9.82 7.96 9.62
CA ASP A 93 9.55 8.11 11.05
C ASP A 93 8.11 8.61 11.30
N THR A 94 7.69 9.62 10.54
CA THR A 94 6.30 10.11 10.58
C THR A 94 5.29 9.03 10.21
N ALA A 95 5.59 8.18 9.23
CA ALA A 95 4.69 7.10 8.83
C ALA A 95 4.58 6.02 9.92
N VAL A 96 5.71 5.63 10.53
CA VAL A 96 5.77 4.70 11.66
C VAL A 96 4.98 5.23 12.85
N GLU A 97 5.16 6.50 13.22
CA GLU A 97 4.40 7.14 14.30
C GLU A 97 2.88 7.12 14.03
N LYS A 98 2.47 7.49 12.80
CA LYS A 98 1.04 7.51 12.43
C LYS A 98 0.40 6.13 12.45
N LEU A 99 1.16 5.06 12.20
CA LEU A 99 0.67 3.67 12.26
C LEU A 99 0.22 3.25 13.66
N ASN A 100 0.60 3.95 14.72
CA ASN A 100 0.08 3.72 16.07
C ASN A 100 -1.44 4.02 16.19
N LYS A 101 -1.98 4.90 15.34
CA LYS A 101 -3.37 5.38 15.43
C LYS A 101 -4.18 5.20 14.14
N ARG A 102 -3.52 5.02 13.00
CA ARG A 102 -4.13 4.96 11.67
C ARG A 102 -3.42 3.96 10.79
N SER A 103 -4.16 3.22 9.98
CA SER A 103 -3.54 2.41 8.92
C SER A 103 -2.91 3.31 7.85
N LEU A 104 -1.75 2.93 7.36
CA LEU A 104 -1.07 3.66 6.29
C LEU A 104 -1.51 3.12 4.93
N MET A 105 -1.79 4.02 3.99
CA MET A 105 -1.91 3.67 2.58
C MET A 105 -0.69 4.19 1.84
N ILE A 106 -0.05 3.32 1.08
CA ILE A 106 1.14 3.63 0.29
C ILE A 106 1.02 3.01 -1.11
N PHE A 107 1.59 3.72 -2.09
CA PHE A 107 1.75 3.24 -3.45
C PHE A 107 3.25 2.96 -3.67
N PRO A 108 3.67 1.69 -3.61
CA PRO A 108 5.11 1.36 -3.65
C PRO A 108 5.81 1.76 -4.95
N GLU A 109 5.05 1.92 -6.04
CA GLU A 109 5.58 2.35 -7.34
C GLU A 109 6.09 3.79 -7.32
N GLY A 110 5.67 4.61 -6.36
CA GLY A 110 6.05 6.02 -6.22
C GLY A 110 5.45 6.94 -7.28
N THR A 111 5.01 6.41 -8.41
CA THR A 111 4.40 7.14 -9.52
C THR A 111 3.18 6.38 -10.04
N ARG A 112 2.34 7.04 -10.84
CA ARG A 112 1.20 6.38 -11.50
C ARG A 112 1.66 5.65 -12.74
N SER A 113 1.22 4.39 -12.88
CA SER A 113 1.36 3.60 -14.10
C SER A 113 0.62 4.27 -15.26
N LYS A 114 1.25 4.33 -16.42
CA LYS A 114 0.67 4.89 -17.65
C LYS A 114 -0.03 3.83 -18.51
N ASP A 115 0.46 2.61 -18.48
CA ASP A 115 -0.02 1.47 -19.25
C ASP A 115 -0.98 0.56 -18.47
N GLY A 116 -1.11 0.80 -17.17
CA GLY A 116 -1.98 0.06 -16.27
C GLY A 116 -1.36 -1.18 -15.67
N LYS A 117 -0.13 -1.52 -16.03
CA LYS A 117 0.61 -2.63 -15.43
C LYS A 117 1.18 -2.22 -14.08
N VAL A 118 1.39 -3.19 -13.22
CA VAL A 118 2.04 -2.98 -11.94
C VAL A 118 3.54 -2.77 -12.17
N GLY A 119 4.02 -1.60 -11.79
CA GLY A 119 5.41 -1.21 -11.97
C GLY A 119 6.35 -1.77 -10.90
N ARG A 120 7.63 -1.41 -11.02
CA ARG A 120 8.65 -1.77 -10.03
C ARG A 120 8.42 -1.00 -8.73
N GLY A 121 8.27 -1.73 -7.62
CA GLY A 121 8.10 -1.11 -6.30
C GLY A 121 9.43 -0.69 -5.65
N HIS A 122 9.34 0.28 -4.73
CA HIS A 122 10.41 0.71 -3.84
C HIS A 122 10.30 0.02 -2.47
N THR A 123 11.38 0.00 -1.70
CA THR A 123 11.44 -0.68 -0.39
C THR A 123 10.81 0.11 0.76
N GLY A 124 10.30 1.32 0.53
CA GLY A 124 9.75 2.17 1.59
C GLY A 124 8.64 1.52 2.41
N ALA A 125 7.70 0.81 1.76
CA ALA A 125 6.65 0.10 2.48
C ALA A 125 7.20 -1.06 3.33
N ALA A 126 8.21 -1.79 2.82
CA ALA A 126 8.91 -2.83 3.57
C ALA A 126 9.64 -2.26 4.80
N LEU A 127 10.33 -1.13 4.63
CA LEU A 127 11.04 -0.46 5.72
C LEU A 127 10.07 -0.01 6.82
N ILE A 128 8.97 0.65 6.45
CA ILE A 128 7.95 1.08 7.40
C ILE A 128 7.35 -0.12 8.13
N SER A 129 7.08 -1.21 7.40
CA SER A 129 6.52 -2.45 7.97
C SER A 129 7.48 -3.10 8.97
N ALA A 130 8.76 -3.28 8.60
CA ALA A 130 9.77 -3.87 9.47
C ALA A 130 10.06 -3.01 10.71
N ARG A 131 10.07 -1.67 10.59
CA ARG A 131 10.26 -0.77 11.74
C ARG A 131 9.05 -0.69 12.67
N SER A 132 7.85 -0.81 12.14
CA SER A 132 6.62 -0.71 12.94
C SER A 132 6.07 -2.05 13.42
N GLY A 133 6.55 -3.17 12.88
CA GLY A 133 5.96 -4.50 13.09
C GLY A 133 4.55 -4.65 12.51
N LYS A 134 4.08 -3.70 11.67
CA LYS A 134 2.73 -3.74 11.12
C LYS A 134 2.67 -4.50 9.82
N ARG A 135 1.64 -5.36 9.69
CA ARG A 135 1.41 -6.20 8.51
C ARG A 135 1.09 -5.37 7.28
N ILE A 136 1.54 -5.85 6.13
CA ILE A 136 1.20 -5.29 4.81
C ILE A 136 -0.01 -6.06 4.27
N VAL A 137 -1.05 -5.32 3.86
CA VAL A 137 -2.18 -5.84 3.11
C VAL A 137 -2.02 -5.40 1.66
N PRO A 138 -1.69 -6.32 0.73
CA PRO A 138 -1.64 -6.02 -0.70
C PRO A 138 -3.03 -5.64 -1.22
N VAL A 139 -3.09 -4.62 -2.07
CA VAL A 139 -4.36 -4.13 -2.64
C VAL A 139 -4.24 -3.99 -4.14
N GLY A 140 -5.13 -4.62 -4.88
CA GLY A 140 -5.30 -4.43 -6.31
C GLY A 140 -6.46 -3.50 -6.62
N VAL A 141 -6.19 -2.40 -7.36
CA VAL A 141 -7.21 -1.53 -7.94
C VAL A 141 -7.29 -1.81 -9.42
N VAL A 142 -8.38 -2.43 -9.85
CA VAL A 142 -8.61 -2.88 -11.24
C VAL A 142 -9.71 -2.05 -11.87
N TYR A 143 -9.40 -1.43 -13.02
CA TYR A 143 -10.35 -0.68 -13.83
C TYR A 143 -10.65 -1.43 -15.13
N GLU A 144 -11.91 -1.66 -15.42
CA GLU A 144 -12.31 -2.22 -16.72
C GLU A 144 -12.41 -1.08 -17.76
N GLY A 145 -11.37 -0.95 -18.58
CA GLY A 145 -11.26 0.06 -19.62
C GLY A 145 -10.90 1.47 -19.13
N LYS A 146 -11.36 2.49 -19.88
CA LYS A 146 -11.11 3.90 -19.56
C LYS A 146 -11.98 4.36 -18.40
N LEU A 147 -11.42 5.18 -17.49
CA LEU A 147 -12.15 5.77 -16.39
C LEU A 147 -13.20 6.77 -16.87
N LYS A 148 -14.46 6.42 -16.69
CA LYS A 148 -15.64 7.24 -16.97
C LYS A 148 -16.77 6.88 -16.01
N PHE A 149 -17.89 7.58 -16.11
CA PHE A 149 -19.09 7.26 -15.33
C PHE A 149 -19.51 5.79 -15.54
N ARG A 150 -19.82 5.09 -14.45
CA ARG A 150 -20.22 3.66 -14.42
C ARG A 150 -19.14 2.68 -14.86
N THR A 151 -17.87 3.10 -15.00
CA THR A 151 -16.76 2.16 -15.16
C THR A 151 -16.75 1.17 -14.01
N LYS A 152 -16.63 -0.11 -14.32
CA LYS A 152 -16.47 -1.14 -13.29
C LYS A 152 -15.09 -1.04 -12.68
N VAL A 153 -15.06 -0.93 -11.36
CA VAL A 153 -13.85 -0.85 -10.55
C VAL A 153 -13.91 -1.94 -9.50
N THR A 154 -12.90 -2.79 -9.49
CA THR A 154 -12.77 -3.85 -8.47
C THR A 154 -11.60 -3.53 -7.56
N LEU A 155 -11.89 -3.45 -6.25
CA LEU A 155 -10.88 -3.38 -5.21
C LEU A 155 -10.68 -4.79 -4.64
N LYS A 156 -9.47 -5.32 -4.74
CA LYS A 156 -9.12 -6.63 -4.23
C LYS A 156 -8.14 -6.50 -3.07
N TYR A 157 -8.46 -7.07 -1.91
CA TYR A 157 -7.58 -7.09 -0.74
C TYR A 157 -7.01 -8.50 -0.58
N GLY A 158 -5.68 -8.62 -0.69
CA GLY A 158 -4.94 -9.87 -0.49
C GLY A 158 -4.80 -10.25 0.98
N GLU A 159 -4.16 -11.38 1.23
CA GLU A 159 -3.84 -11.83 2.58
C GLU A 159 -2.79 -10.92 3.23
N PRO A 160 -2.89 -10.66 4.54
CA PRO A 160 -1.92 -9.85 5.25
C PRO A 160 -0.57 -10.56 5.31
N ILE A 161 0.50 -9.82 5.02
CA ILE A 161 1.88 -10.30 5.10
C ILE A 161 2.48 -9.81 6.40
N ASP A 162 2.98 -10.71 7.23
CA ASP A 162 3.70 -10.37 8.45
C ASP A 162 5.16 -10.01 8.09
N PRO A 163 5.65 -8.82 8.48
CA PRO A 163 7.05 -8.47 8.21
C PRO A 163 8.05 -9.43 8.87
N ALA A 164 7.72 -10.00 10.03
CA ALA A 164 8.61 -10.90 10.76
C ALA A 164 8.97 -12.17 9.99
N GLU A 165 8.15 -12.60 9.02
CA GLU A 165 8.44 -13.74 8.14
C GLU A 165 9.56 -13.42 7.13
N TYR A 166 9.87 -12.17 6.87
CA TYR A 166 10.77 -11.73 5.79
C TYR A 166 11.92 -10.86 6.26
N ALA A 167 11.75 -10.14 7.38
CA ALA A 167 12.73 -9.18 7.88
C ALA A 167 12.64 -9.10 9.41
N GLU A 168 13.78 -8.82 10.03
CA GLU A 168 13.82 -8.50 11.45
C GLU A 168 13.03 -7.22 11.73
N VAL A 169 12.20 -7.27 12.79
CA VAL A 169 11.41 -6.11 13.23
C VAL A 169 12.27 -5.29 14.19
N CYS A 170 12.92 -4.26 13.65
CA CYS A 170 13.83 -3.38 14.37
C CYS A 170 13.94 -2.01 13.67
N ASP A 171 14.61 -1.05 14.29
CA ASP A 171 14.78 0.30 13.72
C ASP A 171 15.67 0.33 12.48
N THR A 172 16.63 -0.60 12.37
CA THR A 172 17.60 -0.68 11.26
C THR A 172 17.59 -2.06 10.60
N PRO A 173 16.48 -2.44 9.93
CA PRO A 173 16.35 -3.77 9.33
C PRO A 173 17.31 -3.96 8.15
N ASN A 174 17.74 -5.20 7.94
CA ASN A 174 18.69 -5.55 6.89
C ASN A 174 18.11 -5.24 5.49
N PRO A 175 18.80 -4.45 4.63
CA PRO A 175 18.32 -4.08 3.29
C PRO A 175 17.99 -5.27 2.39
N ARG A 176 18.70 -6.39 2.49
CA ARG A 176 18.42 -7.61 1.71
C ARG A 176 17.07 -8.22 2.10
N GLN A 177 16.76 -8.23 3.38
CA GLN A 177 15.48 -8.70 3.92
C GLN A 177 14.31 -7.81 3.46
N LEU A 178 14.52 -6.49 3.45
CA LEU A 178 13.53 -5.53 2.92
C LEU A 178 13.24 -5.77 1.43
N VAL A 179 14.25 -6.16 0.65
CA VAL A 179 14.06 -6.53 -0.77
C VAL A 179 13.21 -7.79 -0.90
N LYS A 180 13.39 -8.81 -0.02
CA LYS A 180 12.56 -10.02 0.00
C LYS A 180 11.10 -9.67 0.31
N LEU A 181 10.85 -8.92 1.38
CA LEU A 181 9.50 -8.46 1.74
C LEU A 181 8.87 -7.64 0.61
N LYS A 182 9.64 -6.74 -0.03
CA LYS A 182 9.18 -5.98 -1.20
C LYS A 182 8.75 -6.90 -2.34
N LYS A 183 9.57 -7.88 -2.71
CA LYS A 183 9.24 -8.82 -3.79
C LYS A 183 7.94 -9.55 -3.49
N ARG A 184 7.72 -9.97 -2.25
CA ARG A 184 6.50 -10.67 -1.83
C ARG A 184 5.26 -9.79 -2.04
N TYR A 185 5.14 -8.64 -1.42
CA TYR A 185 3.91 -7.85 -1.57
C TYR A 185 3.71 -7.30 -2.98
N MET A 186 4.78 -7.05 -3.74
CA MET A 186 4.64 -6.64 -5.15
C MET A 186 4.13 -7.77 -6.04
N ALA A 187 4.55 -9.01 -5.80
CA ALA A 187 4.02 -10.19 -6.49
C ALA A 187 2.51 -10.36 -6.18
N ASP A 188 2.12 -10.21 -4.92
CA ASP A 188 0.71 -10.30 -4.53
C ASP A 188 -0.14 -9.18 -5.15
N ILE A 189 0.37 -7.93 -5.20
CA ILE A 189 -0.31 -6.82 -5.89
C ILE A 189 -0.48 -7.16 -7.38
N LYS A 190 0.56 -7.68 -8.03
CA LYS A 190 0.53 -8.06 -9.44
C LYS A 190 -0.49 -9.16 -9.71
N LEU A 191 -0.52 -10.20 -8.87
CA LEU A 191 -1.52 -11.26 -8.92
C LEU A 191 -2.95 -10.72 -8.79
N LEU A 192 -3.19 -9.79 -7.85
CA LEU A 192 -4.50 -9.19 -7.65
C LEU A 192 -4.96 -8.34 -8.85
N VAL A 193 -4.04 -7.68 -9.54
CA VAL A 193 -4.33 -6.77 -10.66
C VAL A 193 -4.37 -7.51 -11.99
N GLU A 194 -3.36 -8.31 -12.28
CA GLU A 194 -3.10 -8.92 -13.58
C GLU A 194 -3.59 -10.38 -13.66
N GLY A 195 -3.75 -11.04 -12.49
CA GLY A 195 -4.22 -12.44 -12.42
C GLY A 195 -3.15 -13.48 -12.71
N GLU A 196 -1.93 -13.06 -13.01
CA GLU A 196 -0.80 -13.95 -13.28
C GLU A 196 0.18 -13.95 -12.11
N PRO A 197 0.46 -15.11 -11.51
CA PRO A 197 1.46 -15.20 -10.46
C PRO A 197 2.87 -14.98 -11.04
N GLU A 198 3.61 -14.02 -10.49
CA GLU A 198 5.04 -13.99 -10.71
C GLU A 198 5.66 -15.18 -9.96
N PRO A 199 6.56 -15.99 -10.57
CA PRO A 199 7.19 -17.09 -9.87
C PRO A 199 7.87 -16.56 -8.62
N LEU A 200 7.53 -17.15 -7.48
CA LEU A 200 8.22 -16.82 -6.22
C LEU A 200 9.72 -17.09 -6.45
N PRO A 201 10.62 -16.19 -6.02
CA PRO A 201 12.03 -16.49 -6.09
C PRO A 201 12.28 -17.79 -5.30
N GLU A 202 12.80 -18.82 -5.98
CA GLU A 202 13.26 -20.03 -5.32
C GLU A 202 14.11 -19.61 -4.12
N VAL A 203 13.75 -20.13 -2.96
CA VAL A 203 14.62 -20.07 -1.79
C VAL A 203 15.81 -20.92 -2.19
N ALA A 204 16.91 -20.28 -2.58
CA ALA A 204 18.16 -20.98 -2.80
C ALA A 204 18.50 -21.66 -1.47
N GLU A 205 18.20 -22.97 -1.39
CA GLU A 205 18.76 -23.83 -0.37
C GLU A 205 20.27 -23.65 -0.50
N THR A 206 20.88 -22.98 0.45
CA THR A 206 22.32 -23.03 0.66
C THR A 206 22.63 -24.43 1.11
N VAL A 207 22.86 -25.32 0.14
CA VAL A 207 23.57 -26.57 0.39
C VAL A 207 24.96 -26.14 0.84
N THR A 208 25.17 -26.18 2.14
CA THR A 208 26.51 -26.24 2.72
C THR A 208 27.07 -27.60 2.37
N GLU A 209 27.78 -27.69 1.23
CA GLU A 209 28.73 -28.79 1.05
C GLU A 209 29.93 -28.51 1.97
N ASP A 210 29.86 -29.10 3.16
CA ASP A 210 31.06 -29.35 3.95
C ASP A 210 31.95 -30.27 3.14
N LYS A 211 33.01 -29.69 2.54
CA LYS A 211 34.13 -30.47 2.08
C LYS A 211 34.99 -30.84 3.29
N GLU A 212 34.67 -31.97 3.89
CA GLU A 212 35.71 -32.82 4.47
C GLU A 212 36.62 -33.27 3.34
N ASN A 213 37.90 -32.91 3.39
CA ASN A 213 38.95 -33.74 2.87
C ASN A 213 40.30 -33.23 3.38
N GLU A 214 40.96 -34.12 4.13
CA GLU A 214 42.37 -34.41 4.31
C GLU A 214 43.29 -33.28 4.78
#